data_6e7661cff2b4dfdadf4acb28373c4aad
#
_entry.id   6e7661cff2b4dfdadf4acb28373c4aad
#
_cell.length_a   1.000
_cell.length_b   1.000
_cell.length_c   1.000
_cell.angle_alpha   90.00
_cell.angle_beta   90.00
_cell.angle_gamma   90.00
#
_symmetry.space_group_name_H-M   'P 1'
#
loop_
_entity.id
_entity.type
_entity.pdbx_description
1 polymer ?
#
loop_
_entity_poly.entity_id
_entity_poly.type
_entity_poly.pdbx_seq_one_letter_code
_entity_poly.pdbx_strand_id
1 'polypeptide(L)'
;MHGKTLKMCNSNGMMAMINIPVWMFLTSYEKLRRKMISENTFLNMLHLGRGVFGSDFGTTAFVICKRYLRNHIGNYRRLFNKSVEVVTVETKEKWFFEMKGRYTADQNDYIKIPGVPIAYWASKSIYAAYEYSPLGDTVVPRHGLATSDNNRFLKLWFEINFKKESLIKKCDFTKKWFPMNKGGAYRKWYGNLEWVINYENDGEEIKNLQLNYTSVLQGQYKIRNFILRKQ
;
A
#
# COMPACT_ATOMS: atom_id res chain seq x y z
N MET A 1 -14.65 11.06 -13.32
CA MET A 1 -14.25 11.90 -14.47
C MET A 1 -13.95 11.04 -15.70
N HIS A 2 -13.02 10.06 -15.67
CA HIS A 2 -12.65 9.17 -16.80
C HIS A 2 -13.84 8.56 -17.56
N GLY A 3 -14.82 7.99 -16.87
CA GLY A 3 -15.96 7.35 -17.52
C GLY A 3 -16.91 8.33 -18.25
N LYS A 4 -16.97 9.58 -17.82
CA LYS A 4 -17.76 10.62 -18.53
C LYS A 4 -17.03 11.07 -19.81
N THR A 5 -15.73 11.30 -19.73
CA THR A 5 -14.92 11.74 -20.88
C THR A 5 -14.88 10.70 -21.99
N LEU A 6 -14.71 9.40 -21.64
CA LEU A 6 -14.78 8.32 -22.64
C LEU A 6 -16.14 8.22 -23.33
N LYS A 7 -17.26 8.55 -22.63
CA LYS A 7 -18.58 8.58 -23.29
C LYS A 7 -18.70 9.65 -24.36
N MET A 8 -17.97 10.75 -24.23
CA MET A 8 -17.96 11.84 -25.20
C MET A 8 -17.12 11.54 -26.46
N CYS A 9 -16.26 10.53 -26.41
CA CYS A 9 -15.49 10.12 -27.58
C CYS A 9 -16.35 9.33 -28.57
N ASN A 10 -16.06 9.48 -29.86
CA ASN A 10 -16.60 8.62 -30.92
C ASN A 10 -16.13 7.17 -30.76
N SER A 11 -16.77 6.24 -31.46
CA SER A 11 -16.27 4.86 -31.61
C SER A 11 -14.84 4.90 -32.19
N ASN A 12 -13.90 4.20 -31.55
CA ASN A 12 -12.47 4.26 -31.85
C ASN A 12 -11.76 5.60 -31.55
N GLY A 13 -12.46 6.57 -30.96
CA GLY A 13 -11.90 7.84 -30.53
C GLY A 13 -10.85 7.65 -29.43
N MET A 14 -9.98 8.64 -29.27
CA MET A 14 -8.95 8.65 -28.24
C MET A 14 -9.26 9.69 -27.18
N MET A 15 -8.97 9.37 -25.94
CA MET A 15 -9.01 10.28 -24.80
C MET A 15 -7.61 10.45 -24.24
N ALA A 16 -7.15 11.69 -24.12
CA ALA A 16 -5.95 12.03 -23.37
C ALA A 16 -6.32 12.76 -22.08
N MET A 17 -5.62 12.46 -20.99
CA MET A 17 -5.86 13.10 -19.70
C MET A 17 -4.60 13.19 -18.88
N ILE A 18 -4.48 14.27 -18.10
CA ILE A 18 -3.50 14.42 -17.04
C ILE A 18 -4.23 14.47 -15.71
N ASN A 19 -3.79 13.67 -14.75
CA ASN A 19 -4.37 13.64 -13.41
C ASN A 19 -3.44 13.03 -12.36
N ILE A 20 -3.89 12.99 -11.11
CA ILE A 20 -3.17 12.32 -10.01
C ILE A 20 -3.26 10.79 -10.16
N PRO A 21 -2.20 10.02 -9.80
CA PRO A 21 -2.10 8.58 -10.07
C PRO A 21 -2.90 7.68 -9.11
N VAL A 22 -3.61 8.23 -8.12
CA VAL A 22 -4.31 7.44 -7.09
C VAL A 22 -5.28 6.40 -7.66
N TRP A 23 -5.92 6.70 -8.80
CA TRP A 23 -6.83 5.76 -9.48
C TRP A 23 -6.13 4.49 -9.97
N MET A 24 -4.82 4.53 -10.17
CA MET A 24 -4.03 3.37 -10.61
C MET A 24 -3.94 2.29 -9.53
N PHE A 25 -4.09 2.62 -8.25
CA PHE A 25 -3.73 1.73 -7.14
C PHE A 25 -4.82 1.57 -6.07
N LEU A 26 -5.58 2.63 -5.73
CA LEU A 26 -6.55 2.56 -4.64
C LEU A 26 -7.66 1.55 -4.93
N THR A 27 -8.03 0.77 -3.91
CA THR A 27 -9.08 -0.26 -3.99
C THR A 27 -10.43 0.31 -4.41
N SER A 28 -10.77 1.53 -3.97
CA SER A 28 -12.01 2.20 -4.35
C SER A 28 -12.17 2.43 -5.86
N TYR A 29 -11.08 2.42 -6.62
CA TYR A 29 -11.08 2.56 -8.09
C TYR A 29 -10.95 1.23 -8.83
N GLU A 30 -10.97 0.08 -8.18
CA GLU A 30 -10.83 -1.23 -8.83
C GLU A 30 -11.87 -1.46 -9.93
N LYS A 31 -13.14 -1.19 -9.64
CA LYS A 31 -14.23 -1.32 -10.64
C LYS A 31 -13.99 -0.44 -11.87
N LEU A 32 -13.47 0.77 -11.66
CA LEU A 32 -13.11 1.67 -12.76
C LEU A 32 -11.98 1.08 -13.61
N ARG A 33 -10.90 0.59 -12.97
CA ARG A 33 -9.77 -0.01 -13.67
C ARG A 33 -10.20 -1.24 -14.48
N ARG A 34 -10.97 -2.14 -13.89
CA ARG A 34 -11.51 -3.32 -14.60
C ARG A 34 -12.27 -2.90 -15.85
N LYS A 35 -13.17 -1.93 -15.74
CA LYS A 35 -13.93 -1.40 -16.88
C LYS A 35 -13.03 -0.76 -17.93
N MET A 36 -12.05 0.04 -17.51
CA MET A 36 -11.13 0.69 -18.44
C MET A 36 -10.32 -0.34 -19.24
N ILE A 37 -9.85 -1.41 -18.60
CA ILE A 37 -9.04 -2.46 -19.21
C ILE A 37 -9.89 -3.36 -20.14
N SER A 38 -11.12 -3.69 -19.76
CA SER A 38 -11.97 -4.60 -20.54
C SER A 38 -12.63 -3.96 -21.75
N GLU A 39 -12.92 -2.66 -21.68
CA GLU A 39 -13.66 -1.96 -22.75
C GLU A 39 -12.78 -1.06 -23.62
N ASN A 40 -11.58 -0.71 -23.17
CA ASN A 40 -10.70 0.27 -23.80
C ASN A 40 -9.26 -0.21 -23.83
N THR A 41 -8.39 0.52 -24.54
CA THR A 41 -6.97 0.18 -24.64
C THR A 41 -6.10 1.34 -24.20
N PHE A 42 -5.21 1.09 -23.25
CA PHE A 42 -4.14 2.01 -22.89
C PHE A 42 -3.06 2.01 -23.98
N LEU A 43 -2.97 3.09 -24.75
CA LEU A 43 -1.98 3.24 -25.81
C LEU A 43 -0.63 3.61 -25.23
N ASN A 44 -0.62 4.65 -24.41
CA ASN A 44 0.58 5.11 -23.72
C ASN A 44 0.26 5.78 -22.39
N MET A 45 1.28 5.86 -21.53
CA MET A 45 1.20 6.54 -20.25
C MET A 45 2.56 7.14 -19.88
N LEU A 46 2.54 8.36 -19.38
CA LEU A 46 3.68 9.05 -18.84
C LEU A 46 3.44 9.28 -17.33
N HIS A 47 4.14 8.52 -16.48
CA HIS A 47 4.07 8.64 -15.05
C HIS A 47 5.15 9.61 -14.58
N LEU A 48 4.75 10.86 -14.42
CA LEU A 48 5.64 11.99 -14.15
C LEU A 48 6.14 12.02 -12.70
N GLY A 49 5.37 11.45 -11.75
CA GLY A 49 5.70 11.58 -10.33
C GLY A 49 5.45 12.99 -9.80
N ARG A 50 6.11 13.33 -8.68
CA ARG A 50 5.96 14.62 -7.99
C ARG A 50 6.77 15.75 -8.66
N GLY A 51 6.46 17.00 -8.30
CA GLY A 51 7.21 18.19 -8.72
C GLY A 51 6.82 18.73 -10.11
N VAL A 52 5.70 18.28 -10.67
CA VAL A 52 5.13 18.86 -11.90
C VAL A 52 3.97 19.77 -11.50
N PHE A 53 3.84 20.91 -12.17
CA PHE A 53 2.82 21.95 -11.91
C PHE A 53 2.90 22.56 -10.50
N GLY A 54 4.07 22.58 -9.87
CA GLY A 54 4.25 23.13 -8.53
C GLY A 54 3.52 22.36 -7.42
N SER A 55 3.07 21.15 -7.70
CA SER A 55 2.26 20.32 -6.78
C SER A 55 3.09 19.18 -6.20
N ASP A 56 2.89 18.93 -4.90
CA ASP A 56 3.45 17.76 -4.19
C ASP A 56 2.77 16.43 -4.57
N PHE A 57 1.66 16.50 -5.32
CA PHE A 57 0.98 15.29 -5.78
C PHE A 57 1.69 14.71 -7.00
N GLY A 58 1.79 13.39 -7.04
CA GLY A 58 2.23 12.71 -8.25
C GLY A 58 1.28 12.98 -9.41
N THR A 59 1.80 12.98 -10.64
CA THR A 59 1.04 13.25 -11.86
C THR A 59 1.24 12.14 -12.87
N THR A 60 0.16 11.78 -13.57
CA THR A 60 0.18 10.88 -14.73
C THR A 60 -0.52 11.52 -15.92
N ALA A 61 0.08 11.38 -17.10
CA ALA A 61 -0.56 11.65 -18.38
C ALA A 61 -0.76 10.34 -19.12
N PHE A 62 -1.90 10.13 -19.77
CA PHE A 62 -2.15 8.90 -20.50
C PHE A 62 -3.09 9.11 -21.67
N VAL A 63 -2.99 8.21 -22.65
CA VAL A 63 -3.89 8.14 -23.80
C VAL A 63 -4.56 6.78 -23.83
N ILE A 64 -5.88 6.80 -23.95
CA ILE A 64 -6.73 5.61 -24.05
C ILE A 64 -7.55 5.68 -25.34
N CYS A 65 -7.56 4.58 -26.10
CA CYS A 65 -8.48 4.37 -27.22
C CYS A 65 -9.80 3.80 -26.68
N LYS A 66 -10.93 4.36 -27.09
CA LYS A 66 -12.30 3.87 -26.80
C LYS A 66 -12.63 2.62 -27.60
N ARG A 67 -11.74 1.67 -27.57
CA ARG A 67 -11.88 0.34 -28.18
C ARG A 67 -10.92 -0.61 -27.54
N TYR A 68 -11.36 -1.83 -27.28
CA TYR A 68 -10.47 -2.88 -26.86
C TYR A 68 -9.69 -3.44 -28.08
N LEU A 69 -8.38 -3.30 -28.07
CA LEU A 69 -7.47 -3.84 -29.10
C LEU A 69 -6.79 -5.09 -28.53
N ARG A 70 -7.15 -6.23 -29.10
CA ARG A 70 -6.57 -7.53 -28.69
C ARG A 70 -5.06 -7.54 -28.91
N ASN A 71 -4.30 -8.08 -27.97
CA ASN A 71 -2.84 -8.21 -28.04
C ASN A 71 -2.08 -6.88 -28.17
N HIS A 72 -2.68 -5.78 -27.79
CA HIS A 72 -1.99 -4.48 -27.79
C HIS A 72 -1.01 -4.37 -26.64
N ILE A 73 0.21 -3.99 -26.93
CA ILE A 73 1.26 -3.70 -25.95
C ILE A 73 1.35 -2.19 -25.79
N GLY A 74 0.94 -1.70 -24.63
CA GLY A 74 1.01 -0.28 -24.30
C GLY A 74 2.43 0.18 -23.98
N ASN A 75 2.71 1.46 -24.25
CA ASN A 75 3.99 2.09 -23.95
C ASN A 75 3.88 2.95 -22.70
N TYR A 76 4.77 2.74 -21.75
CA TYR A 76 4.76 3.44 -20.45
C TYR A 76 6.12 4.06 -20.19
N ARG A 77 6.11 5.22 -19.53
CA ARG A 77 7.32 5.95 -19.12
C ARG A 77 7.20 6.35 -17.67
N ARG A 78 8.25 6.08 -16.86
CA ARG A 78 8.33 6.51 -15.47
C ARG A 78 9.52 7.46 -15.29
N LEU A 79 9.24 8.70 -14.90
CA LEU A 79 10.23 9.76 -14.76
C LEU A 79 10.54 10.09 -13.30
N PHE A 80 10.67 9.04 -12.46
CA PHE A 80 11.15 9.10 -11.08
C PHE A 80 11.68 7.71 -10.68
N ASN A 81 12.58 7.64 -9.71
CA ASN A 81 13.09 6.37 -9.18
C ASN A 81 12.27 5.89 -7.98
N LYS A 82 11.96 6.80 -7.05
CA LYS A 82 11.17 6.50 -5.84
C LYS A 82 9.89 7.34 -5.83
N SER A 83 8.78 6.75 -5.37
CA SER A 83 7.46 7.40 -5.36
C SER A 83 7.39 8.69 -4.55
N VAL A 84 8.24 8.82 -3.53
CA VAL A 84 8.33 10.02 -2.68
C VAL A 84 9.33 11.07 -3.18
N GLU A 85 10.10 10.74 -4.21
CA GLU A 85 11.14 11.60 -4.77
C GLU A 85 10.52 12.76 -5.57
N VAL A 86 11.02 13.96 -5.34
CA VAL A 86 10.72 15.14 -6.15
C VAL A 86 11.86 15.34 -7.12
N VAL A 87 11.63 15.00 -8.38
CA VAL A 87 12.57 15.20 -9.48
C VAL A 87 12.22 16.50 -10.19
N THR A 88 13.22 17.33 -10.50
CA THR A 88 13.00 18.61 -11.21
C THR A 88 12.46 18.39 -12.62
N VAL A 89 11.75 19.39 -13.14
CA VAL A 89 11.14 19.34 -14.48
C VAL A 89 12.21 19.16 -15.56
N GLU A 90 13.33 19.87 -15.45
CA GLU A 90 14.46 19.80 -16.39
C GLU A 90 15.06 18.38 -16.41
N THR A 91 15.21 17.77 -15.23
CA THR A 91 15.71 16.39 -15.15
C THR A 91 14.73 15.39 -15.78
N LYS A 92 13.40 15.58 -15.57
CA LYS A 92 12.39 14.75 -16.21
C LYS A 92 12.40 14.90 -17.73
N GLU A 93 12.52 16.12 -18.20
CA GLU A 93 12.64 16.42 -19.65
C GLU A 93 13.84 15.73 -20.25
N LYS A 94 15.03 15.88 -19.63
CA LYS A 94 16.23 15.16 -20.02
C LYS A 94 16.01 13.65 -20.07
N TRP A 95 15.47 13.06 -19.02
CA TRP A 95 15.16 11.61 -18.98
C TRP A 95 14.16 11.19 -20.04
N PHE A 96 13.20 12.06 -20.35
CA PHE A 96 12.25 11.78 -21.43
C PHE A 96 12.94 11.68 -22.78
N PHE A 97 13.80 12.60 -23.15
CA PHE A 97 14.53 12.57 -24.42
C PHE A 97 15.60 11.48 -24.44
N GLU A 98 16.24 11.17 -23.33
CA GLU A 98 17.18 10.05 -23.17
C GLU A 98 16.49 8.66 -23.18
N MET A 99 15.20 8.61 -23.37
CA MET A 99 14.40 7.36 -23.36
C MET A 99 14.48 6.58 -22.05
N LYS A 100 14.82 7.20 -20.94
CA LYS A 100 14.91 6.59 -19.62
C LYS A 100 13.54 6.21 -19.06
N GLY A 101 13.48 5.15 -18.24
CA GLY A 101 12.24 4.71 -17.55
C GLY A 101 11.17 4.18 -18.51
N ARG A 102 11.56 3.56 -19.62
CA ARG A 102 10.65 2.97 -20.60
C ARG A 102 10.22 1.56 -20.18
N TYR A 103 8.92 1.30 -20.31
CA TYR A 103 8.29 -0.01 -20.09
C TYR A 103 7.30 -0.29 -21.20
N THR A 104 7.07 -1.58 -21.45
CA THR A 104 5.98 -2.07 -22.31
C THR A 104 5.21 -3.11 -21.53
N ALA A 105 3.88 -3.09 -21.61
CA ALA A 105 3.05 -4.05 -20.88
C ALA A 105 1.75 -4.33 -21.64
N ASP A 106 1.28 -5.57 -21.53
CA ASP A 106 -0.08 -5.94 -21.87
C ASP A 106 -1.00 -5.57 -20.71
N GLN A 107 -2.02 -4.77 -20.97
CA GLN A 107 -2.98 -4.37 -19.94
C GLN A 107 -3.75 -5.56 -19.33
N ASN A 108 -3.85 -6.70 -20.04
CA ASN A 108 -4.50 -7.90 -19.55
C ASN A 108 -3.73 -8.54 -18.37
N ASP A 109 -2.44 -8.31 -18.27
CA ASP A 109 -1.64 -8.82 -17.15
C ASP A 109 -2.02 -8.15 -15.83
N TYR A 110 -2.55 -6.93 -15.85
CA TYR A 110 -2.98 -6.25 -14.63
C TYR A 110 -4.13 -6.95 -13.92
N ILE A 111 -4.98 -7.68 -14.66
CA ILE A 111 -6.13 -8.41 -14.10
C ILE A 111 -5.67 -9.57 -13.21
N LYS A 112 -4.46 -10.11 -13.43
CA LYS A 112 -3.88 -11.20 -12.62
C LYS A 112 -3.57 -10.76 -11.19
N ILE A 113 -3.33 -9.46 -10.97
CA ILE A 113 -3.01 -8.94 -9.65
C ILE A 113 -4.31 -8.56 -8.91
N PRO A 114 -4.52 -9.01 -7.66
CA PRO A 114 -5.65 -8.59 -6.84
C PRO A 114 -5.77 -7.07 -6.75
N GLY A 115 -6.97 -6.54 -6.93
CA GLY A 115 -7.22 -5.10 -6.99
C GLY A 115 -6.90 -4.47 -8.35
N VAL A 116 -6.36 -5.23 -9.30
CA VAL A 116 -6.09 -4.77 -10.68
C VAL A 116 -5.31 -3.45 -10.75
N PRO A 117 -4.17 -3.30 -10.06
CA PRO A 117 -3.36 -2.08 -10.17
C PRO A 117 -2.77 -1.95 -11.57
N ILE A 118 -2.59 -0.71 -12.04
CA ILE A 118 -1.90 -0.45 -13.32
C ILE A 118 -0.39 -0.58 -13.10
N ALA A 119 0.09 -1.81 -12.92
CA ALA A 119 1.46 -2.13 -12.52
C ALA A 119 2.38 -2.38 -13.73
N TYR A 120 2.37 -1.49 -14.70
CA TYR A 120 3.09 -1.60 -15.99
C TYR A 120 4.59 -1.87 -15.85
N TRP A 121 5.20 -1.62 -14.69
CA TRP A 121 6.61 -1.90 -14.39
C TRP A 121 6.88 -3.30 -13.87
N ALA A 122 5.83 -4.08 -13.58
CA ALA A 122 5.99 -5.44 -13.08
C ALA A 122 6.53 -6.36 -14.17
N SER A 123 7.43 -7.27 -13.79
CA SER A 123 7.94 -8.29 -14.68
C SER A 123 6.91 -9.39 -14.93
N LYS A 124 7.08 -10.13 -16.02
CA LYS A 124 6.24 -11.31 -16.31
C LYS A 124 6.26 -12.34 -15.16
N SER A 125 7.41 -12.48 -14.48
CA SER A 125 7.53 -13.37 -13.32
C SER A 125 6.66 -12.92 -12.13
N ILE A 126 6.50 -11.61 -11.94
CA ILE A 126 5.62 -11.08 -10.90
C ILE A 126 4.16 -11.41 -11.24
N TYR A 127 3.72 -11.20 -12.47
CA TYR A 127 2.35 -11.56 -12.87
C TYR A 127 2.10 -13.07 -12.74
N ALA A 128 3.06 -13.91 -13.15
CA ALA A 128 2.96 -15.36 -13.02
C ALA A 128 2.89 -15.82 -11.56
N ALA A 129 3.53 -15.11 -10.64
CA ALA A 129 3.47 -15.44 -9.21
C ALA A 129 2.04 -15.34 -8.64
N TYR A 130 1.17 -14.50 -9.21
CA TYR A 130 -0.23 -14.39 -8.79
C TYR A 130 -1.14 -15.50 -9.36
N GLU A 131 -0.62 -16.35 -10.23
CA GLU A 131 -1.34 -17.54 -10.73
C GLU A 131 -1.24 -18.74 -9.77
N TYR A 132 -0.31 -18.67 -8.78
CA TYR A 132 -0.19 -19.65 -7.71
C TYR A 132 -1.14 -19.35 -6.55
N SER A 133 -1.45 -20.39 -5.76
CA SER A 133 -2.24 -20.22 -4.53
C SER A 133 -1.60 -19.20 -3.59
N PRO A 134 -2.38 -18.26 -3.08
CA PRO A 134 -1.85 -17.25 -2.16
C PRO A 134 -1.40 -17.89 -0.84
N LEU A 135 -0.37 -17.34 -0.23
CA LEU A 135 0.14 -17.80 1.07
C LEU A 135 -0.97 -17.87 2.14
N GLY A 136 -1.98 -17.00 2.02
CA GLY A 136 -3.14 -16.99 2.93
C GLY A 136 -3.98 -18.26 2.95
N ASP A 137 -3.89 -19.10 1.91
CA ASP A 137 -4.59 -20.40 1.88
C ASP A 137 -3.90 -21.44 2.77
N THR A 138 -2.59 -21.26 3.03
CA THR A 138 -1.78 -22.17 3.83
C THR A 138 -1.51 -21.64 5.24
N VAL A 139 -1.36 -20.33 5.39
CA VAL A 139 -1.06 -19.67 6.66
C VAL A 139 -2.02 -18.50 6.91
N VAL A 140 -2.34 -18.27 8.16
CA VAL A 140 -3.16 -17.11 8.56
C VAL A 140 -2.21 -15.99 9.02
N PRO A 141 -1.96 -14.97 8.19
CA PRO A 141 -1.16 -13.84 8.61
C PRO A 141 -1.88 -13.11 9.75
N ARG A 142 -1.18 -12.90 10.86
CA ARG A 142 -1.69 -12.18 12.02
C ARG A 142 -0.82 -10.96 12.29
N HIS A 143 -1.47 -9.87 12.62
CA HIS A 143 -0.77 -8.75 13.25
C HIS A 143 -0.29 -9.23 14.60
N GLY A 144 1.01 -9.05 14.90
CA GLY A 144 1.55 -9.39 16.21
C GLY A 144 0.97 -8.50 17.31
N LEU A 145 1.48 -8.68 18.53
CA LEU A 145 1.07 -7.88 19.66
C LEU A 145 1.43 -6.41 19.47
N ALA A 146 0.43 -5.53 19.54
CA ALA A 146 0.60 -4.08 19.57
C ALA A 146 0.34 -3.57 20.99
N THR A 147 1.29 -2.85 21.56
CA THR A 147 1.18 -2.33 22.95
C THR A 147 0.34 -1.07 23.05
N SER A 148 0.23 -0.30 21.96
CA SER A 148 -0.32 1.06 21.92
C SER A 148 0.45 2.08 22.76
N ASP A 149 1.22 1.64 23.78
CA ASP A 149 2.10 2.45 24.62
C ASP A 149 3.34 1.62 25.03
N ASN A 150 4.42 1.78 24.27
CA ASN A 150 5.65 1.05 24.53
C ASN A 150 6.30 1.44 25.86
N ASN A 151 6.25 2.71 26.25
CA ASN A 151 6.92 3.18 27.47
C ASN A 151 6.27 2.57 28.73
N ARG A 152 4.98 2.34 28.68
CA ARG A 152 4.20 1.75 29.76
C ARG A 152 4.39 0.23 29.84
N PHE A 153 4.34 -0.46 28.72
CA PHE A 153 4.23 -1.92 28.69
C PHE A 153 5.53 -2.65 28.42
N LEU A 154 6.54 -1.99 27.84
CA LEU A 154 7.82 -2.62 27.53
C LEU A 154 8.90 -2.21 28.51
N LYS A 155 9.71 -3.18 28.91
CA LYS A 155 10.93 -3.01 29.69
C LYS A 155 12.06 -3.82 29.09
N LEU A 156 13.28 -3.47 29.42
CA LEU A 156 14.42 -4.32 29.15
C LEU A 156 14.44 -5.45 30.20
N TRP A 157 14.88 -6.65 29.79
CA TRP A 157 14.84 -7.84 30.64
C TRP A 157 15.54 -7.64 32.01
N PHE A 158 16.56 -6.79 32.08
CA PHE A 158 17.30 -6.51 33.32
C PHE A 158 16.65 -5.42 34.21
N GLU A 159 15.58 -4.75 33.74
CA GLU A 159 14.84 -3.73 34.49
C GLU A 159 13.70 -4.33 35.33
N ILE A 160 13.43 -5.61 35.21
CA ILE A 160 12.27 -6.25 35.81
C ILE A 160 12.63 -7.11 37.02
N ASN A 161 11.60 -7.37 37.84
CA ASN A 161 11.73 -8.36 38.91
C ASN A 161 11.61 -9.77 38.36
N PHE A 162 12.71 -10.53 38.38
CA PHE A 162 12.79 -11.90 37.87
C PHE A 162 11.84 -12.90 38.51
N LYS A 163 11.35 -12.66 39.72
CA LYS A 163 10.31 -13.50 40.36
C LYS A 163 8.95 -13.40 39.64
N LYS A 164 8.73 -12.33 38.86
CA LYS A 164 7.50 -12.05 38.10
C LYS A 164 7.62 -12.29 36.61
N GLU A 165 8.65 -13.00 36.17
CA GLU A 165 8.86 -13.29 34.75
C GLU A 165 8.44 -14.71 34.36
N SER A 166 8.08 -14.89 33.09
CA SER A 166 7.76 -16.15 32.45
C SER A 166 8.70 -16.38 31.24
N LEU A 167 10.02 -16.48 31.51
CA LEU A 167 11.03 -16.66 30.45
C LEU A 167 11.32 -18.14 30.14
N ILE A 168 10.84 -19.09 30.96
CA ILE A 168 11.22 -20.49 30.90
C ILE A 168 10.06 -21.37 30.44
N LYS A 169 10.39 -22.31 29.57
CA LYS A 169 9.72 -23.48 28.93
C LYS A 169 8.19 -23.72 29.06
N LYS A 170 7.49 -23.17 30.03
CA LYS A 170 6.02 -23.15 30.14
C LYS A 170 5.59 -21.73 30.41
N CYS A 171 4.84 -21.15 29.48
CA CYS A 171 4.19 -19.85 29.70
C CYS A 171 3.29 -19.92 30.94
N ASP A 172 3.74 -19.31 32.02
CA ASP A 172 2.95 -19.15 33.23
C ASP A 172 2.24 -17.79 33.14
N PHE A 173 0.99 -17.81 32.72
CA PHE A 173 0.16 -16.61 32.55
C PHE A 173 -0.22 -15.90 33.87
N THR A 174 0.18 -16.46 35.02
CA THR A 174 0.08 -15.78 36.32
C THR A 174 1.22 -14.77 36.53
N LYS A 175 2.24 -14.81 35.67
CA LYS A 175 3.38 -13.89 35.70
C LYS A 175 3.07 -12.60 34.96
N LYS A 176 3.84 -11.56 35.28
CA LYS A 176 3.67 -10.23 34.71
C LYS A 176 4.44 -10.02 33.41
N TRP A 177 5.68 -10.52 33.34
CA TRP A 177 6.63 -10.19 32.30
C TRP A 177 6.88 -11.38 31.38
N PHE A 178 6.73 -11.15 30.07
CA PHE A 178 6.91 -12.15 29.03
C PHE A 178 7.93 -11.66 28.01
N PRO A 179 8.75 -12.55 27.40
CA PRO A 179 9.66 -12.17 26.31
C PRO A 179 8.86 -11.59 25.15
N MET A 180 9.38 -10.53 24.54
CA MET A 180 8.79 -9.92 23.35
C MET A 180 9.81 -9.77 22.25
N ASN A 181 9.53 -10.34 21.09
CA ASN A 181 10.26 -10.06 19.88
C ASN A 181 9.93 -8.67 19.37
N LYS A 182 10.89 -7.76 19.44
CA LYS A 182 10.79 -6.41 18.92
C LYS A 182 11.86 -6.16 17.87
N GLY A 183 11.49 -5.54 16.76
CA GLY A 183 12.46 -5.13 15.76
C GLY A 183 13.51 -4.19 16.37
N GLY A 184 14.73 -4.28 15.89
CA GLY A 184 15.87 -3.51 16.37
C GLY A 184 16.96 -3.40 15.31
N ALA A 185 18.21 -3.15 15.72
CA ALA A 185 19.35 -3.12 14.83
C ALA A 185 19.51 -4.45 14.09
N TYR A 186 20.09 -4.38 12.89
CA TYR A 186 20.32 -5.59 12.08
C TYR A 186 21.14 -6.63 12.85
N ARG A 187 20.60 -7.84 12.95
CA ARG A 187 21.27 -9.04 13.48
C ARG A 187 21.19 -10.13 12.41
N LYS A 188 22.30 -10.72 12.03
CA LYS A 188 22.36 -11.65 10.90
C LYS A 188 21.52 -12.91 11.13
N TRP A 189 21.69 -13.55 12.29
CA TRP A 189 21.07 -14.84 12.57
C TRP A 189 20.24 -14.85 13.85
N TYR A 190 20.65 -14.08 14.88
CA TYR A 190 20.10 -14.14 16.22
C TYR A 190 20.27 -12.80 16.94
N GLY A 191 19.28 -12.37 17.72
CA GLY A 191 19.34 -11.14 18.55
C GLY A 191 17.99 -10.47 18.70
N ASN A 192 18.02 -9.23 19.20
CA ASN A 192 16.83 -8.39 19.50
C ASN A 192 15.88 -9.05 20.51
N LEU A 193 16.44 -9.75 21.52
CA LEU A 193 15.69 -10.44 22.59
C LEU A 193 15.72 -9.67 23.90
N GLU A 194 16.05 -8.39 23.87
CA GLU A 194 16.26 -7.55 25.04
C GLU A 194 14.94 -7.12 25.71
N TRP A 195 13.82 -7.27 25.00
CA TRP A 195 12.55 -6.73 25.47
C TRP A 195 11.66 -7.76 26.15
N VAL A 196 11.01 -7.30 27.20
CA VAL A 196 9.91 -8.00 27.89
C VAL A 196 8.68 -7.10 27.92
N ILE A 197 7.51 -7.73 27.93
CA ILE A 197 6.23 -7.04 27.94
C ILE A 197 5.44 -7.37 29.21
N ASN A 198 4.78 -6.38 29.76
CA ASN A 198 3.75 -6.61 30.78
C ASN A 198 2.52 -7.23 30.12
N TYR A 199 2.33 -8.52 30.32
CA TYR A 199 1.19 -9.29 29.79
C TYR A 199 0.44 -10.01 30.91
N GLU A 200 0.42 -9.42 32.11
CA GLU A 200 -0.28 -9.91 33.28
C GLU A 200 -1.77 -10.12 32.96
N ASN A 201 -2.38 -11.20 33.46
CA ASN A 201 -3.78 -11.56 33.22
C ASN A 201 -4.13 -11.61 31.72
N ASP A 202 -3.28 -12.27 30.92
CA ASP A 202 -3.47 -12.36 29.47
C ASP A 202 -3.53 -11.00 28.75
N GLY A 203 -2.76 -10.03 29.24
CA GLY A 203 -2.67 -8.71 28.65
C GLY A 203 -3.90 -7.83 28.82
N GLU A 204 -4.68 -8.03 29.87
CA GLU A 204 -5.92 -7.31 30.14
C GLU A 204 -5.74 -5.79 30.07
N GLU A 205 -4.66 -5.26 30.66
CA GLU A 205 -4.38 -3.82 30.67
C GLU A 205 -4.13 -3.26 29.25
N ILE A 206 -3.43 -4.00 28.40
CA ILE A 206 -3.20 -3.63 27.00
C ILE A 206 -4.51 -3.67 26.22
N LYS A 207 -5.30 -4.72 26.39
CA LYS A 207 -6.59 -4.89 25.71
C LYS A 207 -7.56 -3.76 26.07
N ASN A 208 -7.64 -3.40 27.35
CA ASN A 208 -8.48 -2.29 27.82
C ASN A 208 -8.02 -0.94 27.24
N LEU A 209 -6.71 -0.70 27.17
CA LEU A 209 -6.17 0.50 26.56
C LEU A 209 -6.54 0.58 25.06
N GLN A 210 -6.41 -0.51 24.32
CA GLN A 210 -6.76 -0.56 22.90
C GLN A 210 -8.25 -0.33 22.65
N LEU A 211 -9.12 -0.91 23.47
CA LEU A 211 -10.57 -0.69 23.40
C LEU A 211 -10.92 0.78 23.62
N ASN A 212 -10.28 1.44 24.57
CA ASN A 212 -10.49 2.87 24.84
C ASN A 212 -10.05 3.73 23.64
N TYR A 213 -8.89 3.46 23.02
CA TYR A 213 -8.47 4.17 21.81
C TYR A 213 -9.43 3.96 20.64
N THR A 214 -9.91 2.74 20.44
CA THR A 214 -10.86 2.43 19.35
C THR A 214 -12.19 3.13 19.56
N SER A 215 -12.71 3.18 20.78
CA SER A 215 -13.97 3.88 21.11
C SER A 215 -13.86 5.40 20.93
N VAL A 216 -12.73 6.01 21.29
CA VAL A 216 -12.45 7.44 21.09
C VAL A 216 -12.38 7.76 19.57
N LEU A 217 -11.69 6.95 18.79
CA LEU A 217 -11.60 7.14 17.35
C LEU A 217 -12.97 6.99 16.66
N GLN A 218 -13.78 6.00 17.07
CA GLN A 218 -15.15 5.84 16.57
C GLN A 218 -16.06 7.01 16.98
N GLY A 219 -15.89 7.54 18.18
CA GLY A 219 -16.58 8.74 18.65
C GLY A 219 -16.24 9.96 17.80
N GLN A 220 -14.97 10.19 17.51
CA GLN A 220 -14.51 11.29 16.64
C GLN A 220 -15.03 11.15 15.21
N TYR A 221 -15.09 9.92 14.65
CA TYR A 221 -15.69 9.67 13.34
C TYR A 221 -17.19 9.99 13.29
N LYS A 222 -17.94 9.66 14.34
CA LYS A 222 -19.37 10.02 14.45
C LYS A 222 -19.59 11.53 14.52
N ILE A 223 -18.80 12.25 15.30
CA ILE A 223 -18.88 13.71 15.42
C ILE A 223 -18.54 14.38 14.07
N ARG A 224 -17.50 13.95 13.39
CA ARG A 224 -17.09 14.50 12.08
C ARG A 224 -18.16 14.29 11.03
N ASN A 225 -18.77 13.12 10.97
CA ASN A 225 -19.88 12.85 10.03
C ASN A 225 -21.16 13.60 10.38
N PHE A 226 -21.40 13.92 11.64
CA PHE A 226 -22.53 14.74 12.07
C PHE A 226 -22.36 16.22 11.64
N ILE A 227 -21.15 16.76 11.74
CA ILE A 227 -20.83 18.14 11.32
C ILE A 227 -20.93 18.27 9.80
N LEU A 228 -20.44 17.30 9.03
CA LEU A 228 -20.47 17.33 7.55
C LEU A 228 -21.86 17.11 6.96
N ARG A 229 -22.86 16.64 7.75
CA ARG A 229 -24.26 16.51 7.29
C ARG A 229 -25.10 17.75 7.55
N LYS A 230 -24.56 18.76 8.23
CA LYS A 230 -25.26 20.03 8.53
C LYS A 230 -24.74 21.23 7.71
N GLN A 231 -23.84 21.01 6.77
CA GLN A 231 -23.46 21.94 5.72
C GLN A 231 -24.00 21.43 4.37
#